data_827aa3a98dcb65bb83c6f6cc806328a0
#
_entry.id   827aa3a98dcb65bb83c6f6cc806328a0
#
_cell.length_a   1.000
_cell.length_b   1.000
_cell.length_c   1.000
_cell.angle_alpha   90.00
_cell.angle_beta   90.00
_cell.angle_gamma   90.00
#
_symmetry.space_group_name_H-M   'P 1'
#
loop_
_entity.id
_entity.type
_entity.pdbx_description
1 polymer ?
#
loop_
_entity_poly.entity_id
_entity_poly.type
_entity_poly.pdbx_seq_one_letter_code
_entity_poly.pdbx_strand_id
1 'polypeptide(L)' 'MCNVRSIMATKSLTIRIDDKLLDKLHVVADYEGRSANSQVLILIRNCVKEYEKENGEILPGRR' A
#
# COMPACT_ATOMS: atom_id res chain seq x y z
N MET A 1 -17.70 -3.78 7.69
CA MET A 1 -17.66 -3.40 6.98
C MET A 1 -17.08 -3.82 5.83
N CYS A 2 -16.73 -3.24 5.07
CA CYS A 2 -16.25 -3.59 3.83
C CYS A 2 -15.09 -4.49 3.89
N ASN A 3 -14.68 -4.78 5.02
CA ASN A 3 -13.55 -5.63 5.14
C ASN A 3 -13.74 -6.97 4.55
N VAL A 4 -14.92 -7.49 4.64
CA VAL A 4 -15.18 -8.82 4.15
C VAL A 4 -14.93 -8.89 2.65
N ARG A 5 -15.41 -7.90 1.94
CA ARG A 5 -15.20 -7.91 0.56
C ARG A 5 -13.78 -7.71 0.20
N SER A 6 -13.10 -6.89 0.93
CA SER A 6 -11.69 -6.66 0.67
C SER A 6 -10.90 -7.93 0.82
N ILE A 7 -11.23 -8.71 1.82
CA ILE A 7 -10.51 -9.93 2.05
C ILE A 7 -10.70 -10.91 0.91
N MET A 8 -11.90 -11.00 0.41
CA MET A 8 -12.16 -11.93 -0.67
C MET A 8 -11.48 -11.51 -1.95
N ALA A 9 -11.27 -10.23 -2.12
CA ALA A 9 -10.64 -9.73 -3.32
C ALA A 9 -9.15 -9.45 -3.17
N THR A 10 -8.60 -9.85 -2.06
CA THR A 10 -7.20 -9.55 -1.78
C THR A 10 -6.27 -10.38 -2.64
N LYS A 11 -5.26 -9.73 -3.16
CA LYS A 11 -4.25 -10.39 -3.94
C LYS A 11 -2.87 -10.01 -3.43
N SER A 12 -1.90 -10.82 -3.77
CA SER A 12 -0.54 -10.58 -3.33
C SER A 12 0.23 -9.77 -4.33
N LEU A 13 1.14 -8.97 -3.83
CA LEU A 13 2.04 -8.22 -4.67
C LEU A 13 3.44 -8.42 -4.09
N THR A 14 4.37 -8.88 -4.90
CA THR A 14 5.73 -9.10 -4.45
C THR A 14 6.62 -7.97 -4.92
N ILE A 15 7.37 -7.40 -4.00
CA ILE A 15 8.26 -6.30 -4.31
C ILE A 15 9.68 -6.65 -3.89
N ARG A 16 10.62 -6.35 -4.75
CA ARG A 16 12.03 -6.52 -4.39
C ARG A 16 12.54 -5.18 -3.99
N ILE A 17 13.19 -5.11 -2.85
CA ILE A 17 13.62 -3.85 -2.31
C ILE A 17 14.99 -4.00 -1.72
N ASP A 18 15.80 -2.99 -1.85
CA ASP A 18 17.14 -2.94 -1.30
C ASP A 18 17.06 -3.09 0.22
N ASP A 19 17.94 -3.89 0.81
CA ASP A 19 17.85 -4.16 2.24
C ASP A 19 18.10 -2.92 3.08
N LYS A 20 18.91 -2.00 2.63
CA LYS A 20 19.12 -0.77 3.38
C LYS A 20 17.87 0.07 3.39
N LEU A 21 17.18 0.11 2.26
CA LEU A 21 15.93 0.86 2.18
C LEU A 21 14.87 0.20 3.02
N LEU A 22 14.85 -1.12 3.04
CA LEU A 22 13.91 -1.84 3.86
C LEU A 22 14.12 -1.56 5.34
N ASP A 23 15.38 -1.50 5.76
CA ASP A 23 15.70 -1.17 7.15
C ASP A 23 15.18 0.21 7.51
N LYS A 24 15.34 1.15 6.59
CA LYS A 24 14.87 2.50 6.83
C LYS A 24 13.35 2.53 6.92
N LEU A 25 12.70 1.70 6.11
CA LEU A 25 11.26 1.61 6.15
C LEU A 25 10.79 1.10 7.51
N HIS A 26 11.50 0.12 8.07
CA HIS A 26 11.16 -0.40 9.38
C HIS A 26 11.26 0.67 10.45
N VAL A 27 12.27 1.51 10.35
CA VAL A 27 12.44 2.60 11.30
C VAL A 27 11.26 3.57 11.23
N VAL A 28 10.86 3.92 10.02
CA VAL A 28 9.73 4.83 9.84
C VAL A 28 8.44 4.21 10.34
N ALA A 29 8.24 2.94 10.06
CA ALA A 29 7.03 2.25 10.49
C ALA A 29 6.97 2.20 12.01
N ASP A 30 8.09 1.92 12.65
CA ASP A 30 8.15 1.90 14.10
C ASP A 30 7.82 3.25 14.68
N TYR A 31 8.36 4.29 14.08
CA TYR A 31 8.13 5.64 14.54
C TYR A 31 6.63 5.96 14.47
N GLU A 32 5.94 5.47 13.46
CA GLU A 32 4.53 5.74 13.28
C GLU A 32 3.64 4.70 13.93
N GLY A 33 4.23 3.73 14.60
CA GLY A 33 3.45 2.73 15.31
C GLY A 33 2.76 1.73 14.41
N ARG A 34 3.37 1.41 13.29
CA ARG A 34 2.81 0.47 12.33
C ARG A 34 3.81 -0.58 11.96
N SER A 35 3.32 -1.68 11.39
CA SER A 35 4.24 -2.66 10.85
C SER A 35 4.70 -2.15 9.49
N ALA A 36 5.82 -2.67 9.00
CA ALA A 36 6.31 -2.27 7.69
C ALA A 36 5.29 -2.59 6.61
N ASN A 37 4.61 -3.70 6.74
CA ASN A 37 3.61 -4.10 5.77
C ASN A 37 2.46 -3.09 5.71
N SER A 38 1.99 -2.65 6.86
CA SER A 38 0.93 -1.65 6.92
C SER A 38 1.40 -0.33 6.35
N GLN A 39 2.64 0.02 6.64
CA GLN A 39 3.20 1.26 6.14
C GLN A 39 3.22 1.26 4.61
N VAL A 40 3.61 0.14 4.02
CA VAL A 40 3.65 0.03 2.57
C VAL A 40 2.25 0.16 1.98
N LEU A 41 1.26 -0.46 2.61
CA LEU A 41 -0.11 -0.36 2.11
C LEU A 41 -0.61 1.07 2.14
N ILE A 42 -0.26 1.81 3.16
CA ILE A 42 -0.66 3.21 3.25
C ILE A 42 -0.01 4.03 2.15
N LEU A 43 1.26 3.75 1.89
CA LEU A 43 1.96 4.47 0.83
C LEU A 43 1.35 4.17 -0.53
N ILE A 44 0.98 2.92 -0.76
CA ILE A 44 0.36 2.54 -2.01
C ILE A 44 -0.99 3.23 -2.17
N ARG A 45 -1.79 3.24 -1.12
CA ARG A 45 -3.08 3.90 -1.17
C ARG A 45 -2.94 5.39 -1.47
N ASN A 46 -1.98 6.01 -0.84
CA ASN A 46 -1.74 7.44 -1.08
C ASN A 46 -1.30 7.69 -2.50
N CYS A 47 -0.48 6.82 -3.04
CA CYS A 47 -0.02 6.94 -4.41
C CYS A 47 -1.20 6.90 -5.37
N VAL A 48 -2.11 5.95 -5.18
CA VAL A 48 -3.27 5.80 -6.03
C VAL A 48 -4.21 7.00 -5.88
N LYS A 49 -4.39 7.47 -4.66
CA LYS A 49 -5.24 8.60 -4.41
C LYS A 49 -4.74 9.85 -5.10
N GLU A 50 -3.44 10.06 -5.07
CA GLU A 50 -2.85 11.21 -5.71
C GLU A 50 -3.07 11.18 -7.21
N TYR A 51 -2.91 10.01 -7.79
CA TYR A 51 -3.11 9.85 -9.21
C TYR A 51 -4.57 10.13 -9.58
N GLU A 52 -5.49 9.57 -8.82
CA GLU A 52 -6.91 9.73 -9.10
C GLU A 52 -7.36 11.17 -8.94
N LYS A 53 -6.71 11.88 -8.04
CA LYS A 53 -7.05 13.26 -7.82
C LYS A 53 -6.75 14.11 -9.05
N GLU A 54 -5.71 13.77 -9.76
CA GLU A 54 -5.30 14.54 -10.92
C GLU A 54 -5.80 13.99 -12.24
N ASN A 55 -6.04 12.71 -12.32
CA ASN A 55 -6.37 12.07 -13.57
C ASN A 55 -7.71 11.39 -13.61
N GLY A 56 -8.44 11.43 -12.52
CA GLY A 56 -9.75 10.80 -12.47
C GLY A 56 -9.69 9.41 -11.92
N GLU A 57 -10.82 8.91 -11.54
CA GLU A 57 -10.94 7.63 -10.87
C GLU A 57 -10.51 6.47 -11.75
N ILE A 58 -9.79 5.53 -11.16
CA ILE A 58 -9.38 4.34 -11.87
C ILE A 58 -10.40 3.26 -11.60
N LEU A 59 -10.85 2.61 -12.67
CA LEU A 59 -11.82 1.55 -12.51
C LEU A 59 -11.09 0.26 -12.15
N PRO A 60 -11.46 -0.36 -11.04
CA PRO A 60 -10.78 -1.58 -10.61
C PRO A 60 -11.11 -2.73 -11.55
N GLY A 61 -10.22 -3.70 -11.56
CA GLY A 61 -10.47 -4.89 -12.33
C GLY A 61 -10.18 -4.85 -13.80
N ARG A 62 -9.59 -3.77 -14.27
CA ARG A 62 -9.32 -3.71 -15.68
C ARG A 62 -8.06 -4.44 -16.08
N ARG A 63 -7.29 -4.99 -15.21
CA ARG A 63 -6.10 -5.71 -15.60
C ARG A 63 -6.27 -7.17 -15.51
#